data_5c3d528f7bef45c0b9a4578b57328652
#
_entry.id   5c3d528f7bef45c0b9a4578b57328652
#
_cell.length_a   1.000
_cell.length_b   1.000
_cell.length_c   1.000
_cell.angle_alpha   90.00
_cell.angle_beta   90.00
_cell.angle_gamma   90.00
#
_symmetry.space_group_name_H-M   'P 1'
#
loop_
_entity.id
_entity.type
_entity.pdbx_description
1 polymer ?
#
loop_
_entity_poly.entity_id
_entity_poly.type
_entity_poly.pdbx_seq_one_letter_code
_entity_poly.pdbx_strand_id
1 'polypeptide(L)'
;RYSGLDEITTDNVKNLKVAFTFSLGYNKGQEAAPLVIDNTMYIVSSYPNVLYALDLTKPGAPLKWKYEPKPSAASQGVACCDVVNRGAAYANGKLFFNTLDDFTIAVDAKTGKEAWRTKMGDINNGETMTMAPLVMKDKVFVGDSGGEMGVRGWAAALDQSSGKIVWRAYSTGPDSEALIGADFKPFYDSDKGKDLGVSTWPADAWRQGGGTVWGWASYDPDLNLVYYGTSNPGPWNADMRPGDNKWTSGIFARDADTGQARWFYQFNPHDIFDHDGVNENILVDIQWKGQPRKVLLHPDRNGYLYLMDRVTGEVLSANAFDYINSSTGVDLKTGRLQYVKEKETKPNEVVRDICPAPPGAKDWQPSSFSPKTGLLYIPHNHLCMDMEEVEVGYIEGTPYVGANVHMKPGPGGHRGAISGFDFMQGKEIWSVKESFPAWSGALATAGNVVFYGTMEGWFKALDAKTGALLWQFKTGSGIISQPTTYKAPDGKQYVAVLSGVGGWAGAIVSGQLDKRDGTSALGFVNAMKDLPDVTTPGGELYVFSLP
;
A
#
# COMPACT_ATOMS: atom_id res chain seq x y z
N ARG A 1 0.82 12.77 1.43
CA ARG A 1 1.91 12.84 0.44
C ARG A 1 1.87 14.15 -0.37
N TYR A 2 1.55 15.19 0.32
CA TYR A 2 1.59 16.56 -0.21
C TYR A 2 2.76 17.30 0.42
N SER A 3 3.48 18.10 -0.39
CA SER A 3 4.53 18.98 0.09
C SER A 3 4.17 20.45 -0.08
N GLY A 4 4.37 21.24 0.97
CA GLY A 4 4.23 22.70 0.92
C GLY A 4 5.35 23.43 0.16
N LEU A 5 6.36 22.72 -0.35
CA LEU A 5 7.44 23.31 -1.16
C LEU A 5 6.92 23.72 -2.54
N ASP A 6 7.32 24.88 -3.01
CA ASP A 6 6.79 25.54 -4.21
C ASP A 6 7.86 26.20 -5.11
N GLU A 7 9.14 25.94 -4.88
CA GLU A 7 10.21 26.44 -5.75
C GLU A 7 10.17 25.78 -7.14
N ILE A 8 9.86 24.46 -7.19
CA ILE A 8 9.62 23.75 -8.44
C ILE A 8 8.15 23.93 -8.81
N THR A 9 7.90 24.64 -9.91
CA THR A 9 6.56 25.04 -10.38
C THR A 9 6.27 24.47 -11.76
N THR A 10 5.05 24.65 -12.25
CA THR A 10 4.65 24.30 -13.62
C THR A 10 5.50 25.01 -14.69
N ASP A 11 6.02 26.21 -14.41
CA ASP A 11 6.79 27.00 -15.38
C ASP A 11 8.24 26.54 -15.50
N ASN A 12 8.86 26.09 -14.38
CA ASN A 12 10.30 25.80 -14.32
C ASN A 12 10.64 24.31 -14.22
N VAL A 13 9.69 23.42 -13.92
CA VAL A 13 9.92 21.97 -13.79
C VAL A 13 10.60 21.35 -15.00
N LYS A 14 10.39 21.89 -16.20
CA LYS A 14 11.06 21.49 -17.45
C LYS A 14 12.58 21.62 -17.40
N ASN A 15 13.11 22.39 -16.47
CA ASN A 15 14.55 22.63 -16.29
C ASN A 15 15.20 21.67 -15.29
N LEU A 16 14.45 20.74 -14.69
CA LEU A 16 14.99 19.77 -13.76
C LEU A 16 16.13 18.96 -14.39
N LYS A 17 17.20 18.78 -13.62
CA LYS A 17 18.36 17.97 -13.97
C LYS A 17 18.72 17.04 -12.83
N VAL A 18 19.36 15.91 -13.16
CA VAL A 18 19.94 15.02 -12.15
C VAL A 18 21.02 15.79 -11.38
N ALA A 19 20.82 15.89 -10.07
CA ALA A 19 21.79 16.49 -9.15
C ALA A 19 22.83 15.46 -8.71
N PHE A 20 22.37 14.25 -8.36
CA PHE A 20 23.22 13.11 -8.07
C PHE A 20 22.41 11.81 -8.14
N THR A 21 23.12 10.68 -8.17
CA THR A 21 22.58 9.34 -8.06
C THR A 21 23.31 8.57 -6.97
N PHE A 22 22.68 7.50 -6.46
CA PHE A 22 23.29 6.59 -5.48
C PHE A 22 22.81 5.16 -5.74
N SER A 23 23.76 4.23 -5.98
CA SER A 23 23.44 2.82 -6.17
C SER A 23 23.25 2.12 -4.83
N LEU A 24 22.11 1.41 -4.68
CA LEU A 24 21.82 0.62 -3.49
C LEU A 24 22.60 -0.71 -3.47
N GLY A 25 23.12 -1.16 -4.62
CA GLY A 25 23.81 -2.44 -4.75
C GLY A 25 22.90 -3.65 -4.81
N TYR A 26 21.58 -3.46 -4.88
CA TYR A 26 20.57 -4.52 -4.95
C TYR A 26 19.58 -4.22 -6.08
N ASN A 27 19.30 -5.22 -6.90
CA ASN A 27 18.49 -5.12 -8.12
C ASN A 27 17.11 -5.79 -7.99
N LYS A 28 16.50 -5.71 -6.81
CA LYS A 28 15.11 -6.11 -6.55
C LYS A 28 14.20 -4.90 -6.54
N GLY A 29 12.89 -5.14 -6.51
CA GLY A 29 11.89 -4.07 -6.53
C GLY A 29 12.03 -3.08 -5.36
N GLN A 30 12.14 -1.78 -5.66
CA GLN A 30 12.35 -0.72 -4.69
C GLN A 30 11.05 0.08 -4.49
N GLU A 31 10.30 -0.21 -3.42
CA GLU A 31 9.02 0.47 -3.11
C GLU A 31 9.17 1.60 -2.07
N ALA A 32 10.30 1.67 -1.39
CA ALA A 32 10.51 2.65 -0.32
C ALA A 32 10.50 4.11 -0.82
N ALA A 33 10.00 5.02 0.02
CA ALA A 33 10.24 6.44 -0.13
C ALA A 33 11.57 6.81 0.53
N PRO A 34 12.45 7.61 -0.11
CA PRO A 34 13.54 8.27 0.60
C PRO A 34 12.98 9.17 1.71
N LEU A 35 13.59 9.13 2.90
CA LEU A 35 13.22 9.94 4.05
C LEU A 35 14.33 10.96 4.34
N VAL A 36 14.00 12.24 4.41
CA VAL A 36 14.98 13.28 4.71
C VAL A 36 14.67 13.91 6.07
N ILE A 37 15.64 13.84 6.96
CA ILE A 37 15.59 14.48 8.30
C ILE A 37 16.81 15.36 8.42
N ASP A 38 16.59 16.63 8.68
CA ASP A 38 17.62 17.65 8.66
C ASP A 38 18.44 17.59 7.34
N ASN A 39 19.71 17.29 7.42
CA ASN A 39 20.62 17.23 6.28
C ASN A 39 21.06 15.78 5.96
N THR A 40 20.23 14.79 6.29
CA THR A 40 20.53 13.38 6.03
C THR A 40 19.34 12.72 5.32
N MET A 41 19.65 12.03 4.22
CA MET A 41 18.67 11.20 3.54
C MET A 41 18.85 9.75 3.98
N TYR A 42 17.74 9.11 4.35
CA TYR A 42 17.69 7.71 4.75
C TYR A 42 16.91 6.90 3.72
N ILE A 43 17.42 5.71 3.39
CA ILE A 43 16.84 4.81 2.41
C ILE A 43 16.90 3.40 2.95
N VAL A 44 15.78 2.67 2.90
CA VAL A 44 15.74 1.22 3.15
C VAL A 44 15.63 0.52 1.81
N SER A 45 16.51 -0.46 1.56
CA SER A 45 16.42 -1.30 0.36
C SER A 45 15.32 -2.37 0.51
N SER A 46 14.86 -2.95 -0.59
CA SER A 46 14.25 -4.27 -0.58
C SER A 46 15.17 -5.27 0.13
N TYR A 47 14.76 -6.56 0.28
CA TYR A 47 15.68 -7.57 0.82
C TYR A 47 17.11 -7.40 0.24
N PRO A 48 18.14 -7.33 1.06
CA PRO A 48 18.23 -7.68 2.48
C PRO A 48 17.97 -6.53 3.48
N ASN A 49 17.15 -5.54 3.13
CA ASN A 49 16.65 -4.47 3.99
C ASN A 49 17.76 -3.58 4.58
N VAL A 50 18.76 -3.26 3.79
CA VAL A 50 19.86 -2.37 4.22
C VAL A 50 19.36 -0.96 4.37
N LEU A 51 19.68 -0.33 5.49
CA LEU A 51 19.38 1.07 5.76
C LEU A 51 20.63 1.92 5.51
N TYR A 52 20.50 2.90 4.60
CA TYR A 52 21.55 3.86 4.23
C TYR A 52 21.27 5.23 4.81
N ALA A 53 22.32 5.96 5.17
CA ALA A 53 22.29 7.38 5.50
C ALA A 53 23.27 8.15 4.60
N LEU A 54 22.75 9.12 3.84
CA LEU A 54 23.55 9.95 2.92
C LEU A 54 23.69 11.38 3.45
N ASP A 55 24.87 11.97 3.28
CA ASP A 55 25.21 13.31 3.75
C ASP A 55 24.85 14.38 2.70
N LEU A 56 23.70 15.03 2.88
CA LEU A 56 23.24 16.07 1.97
C LEU A 56 24.01 17.39 2.08
N THR A 57 24.92 17.52 3.04
CA THR A 57 25.78 18.71 3.16
C THR A 57 26.98 18.69 2.22
N LYS A 58 27.22 17.55 1.57
CA LYS A 58 28.39 17.34 0.70
C LYS A 58 27.96 17.08 -0.74
N PRO A 59 28.74 17.55 -1.73
CA PRO A 59 28.48 17.24 -3.13
C PRO A 59 28.37 15.73 -3.38
N GLY A 60 27.37 15.32 -4.16
CA GLY A 60 27.12 13.91 -4.48
C GLY A 60 26.54 13.08 -3.33
N ALA A 61 26.20 13.71 -2.19
CA ALA A 61 25.58 13.10 -1.04
C ALA A 61 26.24 11.75 -0.62
N PRO A 62 27.54 11.75 -0.23
CA PRO A 62 28.24 10.51 0.08
C PRO A 62 27.63 9.79 1.27
N LEU A 63 27.86 8.46 1.33
CA LEU A 63 27.42 7.62 2.42
C LEU A 63 28.02 8.08 3.76
N LYS A 64 27.18 8.33 4.76
CA LYS A 64 27.59 8.59 6.16
C LYS A 64 27.79 7.26 6.91
N TRP A 65 26.81 6.39 6.81
CA TRP A 65 26.81 5.05 7.38
C TRP A 65 25.76 4.17 6.67
N LYS A 66 25.92 2.86 6.80
CA LYS A 66 24.90 1.88 6.48
C LYS A 66 24.70 0.92 7.63
N TYR A 67 23.48 0.41 7.78
CA TYR A 67 23.15 -0.63 8.73
C TYR A 67 22.62 -1.85 7.96
N GLU A 68 23.22 -3.02 8.22
CA GLU A 68 22.90 -4.29 7.57
C GLU A 68 22.23 -5.23 8.58
N PRO A 69 20.89 -5.40 8.56
CA PRO A 69 20.18 -6.22 9.54
C PRO A 69 20.43 -7.72 9.38
N LYS A 70 20.84 -8.18 8.19
CA LYS A 70 21.11 -9.58 7.83
C LYS A 70 19.89 -10.49 8.07
N PRO A 71 18.73 -10.21 7.44
CA PRO A 71 17.55 -11.04 7.58
C PRO A 71 17.79 -12.45 7.04
N SER A 72 17.02 -13.42 7.55
CA SER A 72 17.07 -14.80 7.08
C SER A 72 16.81 -14.89 5.58
N ALA A 73 17.68 -15.59 4.85
CA ALA A 73 17.47 -15.81 3.41
C ALA A 73 16.20 -16.61 3.11
N ALA A 74 15.75 -17.44 4.04
CA ALA A 74 14.52 -18.23 3.91
C ALA A 74 13.26 -17.36 3.80
N SER A 75 13.27 -16.12 4.32
CA SER A 75 12.13 -15.19 4.20
C SER A 75 11.75 -14.88 2.74
N GLN A 76 12.71 -14.95 1.80
CA GLN A 76 12.43 -14.74 0.39
C GLN A 76 11.51 -15.81 -0.22
N GLY A 77 11.56 -17.03 0.31
CA GLY A 77 10.77 -18.16 -0.19
C GLY A 77 9.31 -18.12 0.26
N VAL A 78 8.98 -17.34 1.28
CA VAL A 78 7.61 -17.21 1.80
C VAL A 78 7.00 -15.82 1.54
N ALA A 79 7.78 -14.89 1.00
CA ALA A 79 7.26 -13.60 0.57
C ALA A 79 6.39 -13.77 -0.69
N CYS A 80 5.09 -13.53 -0.57
CA CYS A 80 4.11 -13.71 -1.64
C CYS A 80 4.46 -12.95 -2.93
N CYS A 81 4.72 -11.65 -2.79
CA CYS A 81 4.56 -10.67 -3.86
C CYS A 81 5.84 -9.85 -4.05
N ASP A 82 6.99 -10.50 -4.09
CA ASP A 82 8.35 -9.97 -4.11
C ASP A 82 8.86 -9.57 -2.69
N VAL A 83 10.15 -9.29 -2.61
CA VAL A 83 10.90 -9.05 -1.36
C VAL A 83 11.00 -7.56 -1.03
N VAL A 84 9.93 -6.83 -1.21
CA VAL A 84 9.85 -5.37 -1.10
C VAL A 84 9.95 -4.87 0.34
N ASN A 85 10.28 -3.58 0.47
CA ASN A 85 10.20 -2.83 1.73
C ASN A 85 9.67 -1.43 1.41
N ARG A 86 8.69 -0.93 2.18
CA ARG A 86 8.02 0.34 1.91
C ARG A 86 8.61 1.54 2.64
N GLY A 87 9.70 1.35 3.41
CA GLY A 87 10.47 2.44 3.99
C GLY A 87 10.59 2.44 5.50
N ALA A 88 11.14 3.53 6.03
CA ALA A 88 11.36 3.76 7.45
C ALA A 88 10.52 4.94 7.96
N ALA A 89 10.29 4.96 9.28
CA ALA A 89 9.77 6.10 10.02
C ALA A 89 10.84 6.69 10.93
N TYR A 90 10.69 7.96 11.30
CA TYR A 90 11.63 8.65 12.20
C TYR A 90 10.89 9.28 13.37
N ALA A 91 11.43 9.12 14.56
CA ALA A 91 11.06 9.89 15.74
C ALA A 91 12.18 9.87 16.79
N ASN A 92 12.31 10.97 17.52
CA ASN A 92 13.17 11.06 18.70
C ASN A 92 14.60 10.54 18.49
N GLY A 93 15.20 10.88 17.33
CA GLY A 93 16.57 10.49 16.97
C GLY A 93 16.73 9.05 16.52
N LYS A 94 15.65 8.31 16.31
CA LYS A 94 15.67 6.91 15.85
C LYS A 94 14.94 6.74 14.52
N LEU A 95 15.41 5.80 13.73
CA LEU A 95 14.75 5.27 12.55
C LEU A 95 14.16 3.91 12.89
N PHE A 96 12.92 3.69 12.47
CA PHE A 96 12.20 2.44 12.66
C PHE A 96 11.90 1.84 11.29
N PHE A 97 12.22 0.57 11.09
CA PHE A 97 11.88 -0.15 9.86
C PHE A 97 11.70 -1.64 10.14
N ASN A 98 11.08 -2.34 9.21
CA ASN A 98 10.84 -3.77 9.31
C ASN A 98 11.78 -4.54 8.41
N THR A 99 12.12 -5.78 8.79
CA THR A 99 12.80 -6.73 7.93
C THR A 99 11.84 -7.80 7.43
N LEU A 100 12.17 -8.42 6.30
CA LEU A 100 11.32 -9.42 5.66
C LEU A 100 11.12 -10.67 6.54
N ASP A 101 12.05 -10.96 7.43
CA ASP A 101 12.00 -12.07 8.39
C ASP A 101 11.40 -11.70 9.76
N ASP A 102 10.48 -10.73 9.76
CA ASP A 102 9.61 -10.38 10.88
C ASP A 102 10.30 -9.71 12.09
N PHE A 103 11.28 -8.86 11.86
CA PHE A 103 11.79 -7.98 12.90
C PHE A 103 11.39 -6.52 12.65
N THR A 104 10.96 -5.86 13.71
CA THR A 104 10.96 -4.39 13.77
C THR A 104 12.23 -3.94 14.47
N ILE A 105 12.96 -3.02 13.85
CA ILE A 105 14.28 -2.57 14.30
C ILE A 105 14.28 -1.07 14.48
N ALA A 106 14.88 -0.60 15.56
CA ALA A 106 15.22 0.81 15.77
C ALA A 106 16.72 1.02 15.66
N VAL A 107 17.10 2.01 14.88
CA VAL A 107 18.50 2.41 14.65
C VAL A 107 18.66 3.89 15.04
N ASP A 108 19.71 4.20 15.78
CA ASP A 108 20.10 5.58 16.06
C ASP A 108 20.42 6.32 14.75
N ALA A 109 19.69 7.38 14.46
CA ALA A 109 19.75 8.08 13.18
C ALA A 109 21.10 8.79 12.95
N LYS A 110 21.82 9.16 14.01
CA LYS A 110 23.11 9.84 13.91
C LYS A 110 24.26 8.85 13.66
N THR A 111 24.21 7.68 14.30
CA THR A 111 25.36 6.76 14.36
C THR A 111 25.18 5.50 13.53
N GLY A 112 23.95 5.17 13.13
CA GLY A 112 23.63 3.91 12.44
C GLY A 112 23.69 2.68 13.35
N LYS A 113 23.78 2.84 14.67
CA LYS A 113 23.81 1.73 15.62
C LYS A 113 22.42 1.25 15.97
N GLU A 114 22.24 -0.06 16.03
CA GLU A 114 20.98 -0.67 16.50
C GLU A 114 20.72 -0.27 17.95
N ALA A 115 19.52 0.27 18.21
CA ALA A 115 19.05 0.59 19.54
C ALA A 115 18.29 -0.58 20.17
N TRP A 116 17.43 -1.21 19.38
CA TRP A 116 16.69 -2.42 19.74
C TRP A 116 16.18 -3.16 18.51
N ARG A 117 15.87 -4.43 18.69
CA ARG A 117 15.28 -5.32 17.70
C ARG A 117 14.23 -6.20 18.36
N THR A 118 13.04 -6.28 17.77
CA THR A 118 11.93 -7.09 18.28
C THR A 118 11.43 -8.03 17.22
N LYS A 119 11.38 -9.34 17.51
CA LYS A 119 10.77 -10.33 16.62
C LYS A 119 9.25 -10.22 16.72
N MET A 120 8.58 -10.12 15.57
CA MET A 120 7.14 -9.87 15.49
C MET A 120 6.35 -11.08 15.01
N GLY A 121 6.91 -11.90 14.14
CA GLY A 121 6.27 -13.06 13.53
C GLY A 121 7.24 -14.20 13.29
N ASP A 122 6.83 -15.22 12.53
CA ASP A 122 7.64 -16.37 12.17
C ASP A 122 7.48 -16.76 10.70
N ILE A 123 8.56 -16.66 9.93
CA ILE A 123 8.62 -17.05 8.52
C ILE A 123 8.23 -18.52 8.28
N ASN A 124 8.40 -19.40 9.28
CA ASN A 124 7.97 -20.79 9.16
C ASN A 124 6.46 -20.94 9.04
N ASN A 125 5.70 -19.97 9.57
CA ASN A 125 4.25 -19.90 9.43
C ASN A 125 3.83 -19.18 8.13
N GLY A 126 4.79 -18.64 7.35
CA GLY A 126 4.53 -17.84 6.16
C GLY A 126 4.38 -16.34 6.43
N GLU A 127 4.66 -15.89 7.66
CA GLU A 127 4.63 -14.46 8.00
C GLU A 127 5.82 -13.73 7.40
N THR A 128 5.61 -12.49 6.99
CA THR A 128 6.64 -11.54 6.55
C THR A 128 6.21 -10.12 6.88
N MET A 129 7.12 -9.15 6.84
CA MET A 129 6.81 -7.75 7.07
C MET A 129 7.36 -6.87 5.95
N THR A 130 6.47 -6.18 5.23
CA THR A 130 6.81 -5.33 4.09
C THR A 130 6.39 -3.87 4.26
N MET A 131 5.53 -3.55 5.23
CA MET A 131 5.03 -2.19 5.45
C MET A 131 6.10 -1.26 6.03
N ALA A 132 5.97 0.04 5.76
CA ALA A 132 6.67 1.06 6.52
C ALA A 132 5.99 1.25 7.89
N PRO A 133 6.74 1.29 9.02
CA PRO A 133 6.17 1.60 10.31
C PRO A 133 5.54 3.00 10.36
N LEU A 134 4.53 3.19 11.21
CA LEU A 134 3.96 4.49 11.51
C LEU A 134 4.29 4.89 12.96
N VAL A 135 4.81 6.09 13.13
CA VAL A 135 5.02 6.66 14.47
C VAL A 135 3.74 7.30 15.00
N MET A 136 3.34 6.92 16.22
CA MET A 136 2.18 7.45 16.94
C MET A 136 2.63 7.83 18.36
N LYS A 137 2.70 9.12 18.71
CA LYS A 137 3.19 9.55 20.02
C LYS A 137 4.52 8.88 20.40
N ASP A 138 4.51 8.05 21.47
CA ASP A 138 5.61 7.25 21.99
C ASP A 138 5.67 5.81 21.43
N LYS A 139 4.85 5.50 20.42
CA LYS A 139 4.70 4.16 19.87
C LYS A 139 5.06 4.08 18.39
N VAL A 140 5.37 2.87 17.95
CA VAL A 140 5.60 2.48 16.55
C VAL A 140 4.56 1.43 16.19
N PHE A 141 3.70 1.75 15.23
CA PHE A 141 2.69 0.85 14.68
C PHE A 141 3.27 0.03 13.54
N VAL A 142 2.99 -1.28 13.54
CA VAL A 142 3.39 -2.24 12.52
C VAL A 142 2.31 -3.31 12.33
N GLY A 143 2.41 -4.06 11.23
CA GLY A 143 1.56 -5.21 10.94
C GLY A 143 2.30 -6.23 10.08
N ASP A 144 1.64 -7.33 9.77
CA ASP A 144 2.17 -8.49 9.05
C ASP A 144 1.72 -8.57 7.59
N SER A 145 2.34 -9.48 6.87
CA SER A 145 1.97 -9.97 5.53
C SER A 145 1.91 -11.49 5.56
N GLY A 146 1.38 -12.12 4.50
CA GLY A 146 1.37 -13.59 4.36
C GLY A 146 -0.03 -14.19 4.29
N GLY A 147 -1.06 -13.40 3.95
CA GLY A 147 -2.44 -13.90 3.82
C GLY A 147 -2.55 -15.09 2.88
N GLU A 148 -1.81 -15.10 1.77
CA GLU A 148 -1.73 -16.19 0.78
C GLU A 148 -1.00 -17.44 1.28
N MET A 149 -0.39 -17.36 2.46
CA MET A 149 0.19 -18.51 3.17
C MET A 149 -0.72 -19.01 4.31
N GLY A 150 -1.95 -18.48 4.41
CA GLY A 150 -2.89 -18.79 5.48
C GLY A 150 -2.49 -18.17 6.82
N VAL A 151 -1.77 -17.08 6.83
CA VAL A 151 -1.42 -16.33 8.04
C VAL A 151 -2.64 -15.63 8.59
N ARG A 152 -2.80 -15.67 9.90
CA ARG A 152 -3.80 -14.89 10.62
C ARG A 152 -3.25 -13.48 10.88
N GLY A 153 -3.82 -12.49 10.22
CA GLY A 153 -3.37 -11.11 10.24
C GLY A 153 -3.43 -10.44 11.62
N TRP A 154 -2.50 -9.53 11.87
CA TRP A 154 -2.44 -8.74 13.10
C TRP A 154 -1.87 -7.34 12.87
N ALA A 155 -2.22 -6.43 13.78
CA ALA A 155 -1.57 -5.13 13.94
C ALA A 155 -1.03 -5.02 15.36
N ALA A 156 0.08 -4.28 15.53
CA ALA A 156 0.69 -4.10 16.84
C ALA A 156 1.29 -2.70 17.01
N ALA A 157 1.41 -2.25 18.23
CA ALA A 157 2.19 -1.07 18.60
C ALA A 157 3.31 -1.44 19.58
N LEU A 158 4.50 -0.93 19.30
CA LEU A 158 5.69 -1.10 20.13
C LEU A 158 6.05 0.23 20.80
N ASP A 159 6.58 0.17 22.00
CA ASP A 159 7.18 1.33 22.66
C ASP A 159 8.44 1.78 21.91
N GLN A 160 8.52 3.06 21.55
CA GLN A 160 9.64 3.61 20.76
C GLN A 160 11.00 3.49 21.44
N SER A 161 11.03 3.52 22.77
CA SER A 161 12.28 3.52 23.53
C SER A 161 12.88 2.13 23.67
N SER A 162 12.02 1.13 23.90
CA SER A 162 12.43 -0.22 24.30
C SER A 162 12.13 -1.31 23.26
N GLY A 163 11.26 -1.03 22.28
CA GLY A 163 10.79 -2.05 21.33
C GLY A 163 9.83 -3.07 21.92
N LYS A 164 9.36 -2.90 23.17
CA LYS A 164 8.38 -3.81 23.77
C LYS A 164 7.02 -3.64 23.11
N ILE A 165 6.34 -4.76 22.83
CA ILE A 165 4.98 -4.74 22.33
C ILE A 165 4.06 -4.23 23.42
N VAL A 166 3.36 -3.11 23.14
CA VAL A 166 2.37 -2.50 24.04
C VAL A 166 1.01 -3.17 23.87
N TRP A 167 0.61 -3.38 22.61
CA TRP A 167 -0.59 -4.12 22.26
C TRP A 167 -0.44 -4.82 20.90
N ARG A 168 -1.19 -5.90 20.73
CA ARG A 168 -1.37 -6.61 19.46
C ARG A 168 -2.85 -6.96 19.31
N ALA A 169 -3.42 -6.70 18.14
CA ALA A 169 -4.79 -7.00 17.78
C ALA A 169 -4.83 -7.87 16.54
N TYR A 170 -5.51 -9.01 16.61
CA TYR A 170 -5.72 -9.87 15.44
C TYR A 170 -6.88 -9.37 14.59
N SER A 171 -6.82 -9.63 13.28
CA SER A 171 -7.85 -9.23 12.31
C SER A 171 -9.02 -10.22 12.25
N THR A 172 -8.85 -11.45 12.77
CA THR A 172 -9.88 -12.49 12.80
C THR A 172 -9.92 -13.14 14.19
N GLY A 173 -10.95 -13.93 14.48
CA GLY A 173 -11.08 -14.64 15.75
C GLY A 173 -11.91 -13.90 16.80
N PRO A 174 -11.84 -14.32 18.09
CA PRO A 174 -12.69 -13.77 19.14
C PRO A 174 -12.41 -12.30 19.44
N ASP A 175 -13.44 -11.59 19.92
CA ASP A 175 -13.36 -10.16 20.26
C ASP A 175 -12.24 -9.84 21.25
N SER A 176 -11.92 -10.75 22.16
CA SER A 176 -10.83 -10.58 23.12
C SER A 176 -9.45 -10.49 22.47
N GLU A 177 -9.23 -11.18 21.35
CA GLU A 177 -7.97 -11.18 20.61
C GLU A 177 -7.96 -10.07 19.54
N ALA A 178 -9.15 -9.72 19.02
CA ALA A 178 -9.31 -8.58 18.10
C ALA A 178 -9.34 -7.24 18.83
N LEU A 179 -9.23 -7.22 20.17
CA LEU A 179 -9.35 -6.04 21.03
C LEU A 179 -10.63 -5.23 20.75
N ILE A 180 -11.77 -5.95 20.68
CA ILE A 180 -13.10 -5.39 20.52
C ILE A 180 -13.79 -5.43 21.87
N GLY A 181 -14.10 -4.26 22.43
CA GLY A 181 -14.69 -4.11 23.75
C GLY A 181 -15.90 -3.18 23.76
N ALA A 182 -16.27 -2.69 24.94
CA ALA A 182 -17.46 -1.86 25.15
C ALA A 182 -17.47 -0.54 24.36
N ASP A 183 -16.29 -0.04 23.99
CA ASP A 183 -16.13 1.20 23.23
C ASP A 183 -16.23 1.02 21.72
N PHE A 184 -16.42 -0.22 21.25
CA PHE A 184 -16.61 -0.53 19.83
C PHE A 184 -18.03 -0.17 19.40
N LYS A 185 -18.12 0.85 18.53
CA LYS A 185 -19.39 1.41 18.06
C LYS A 185 -19.37 1.60 16.54
N PRO A 186 -19.41 0.51 15.77
CA PRO A 186 -19.44 0.62 14.32
C PRO A 186 -20.74 1.28 13.86
N PHE A 187 -20.67 2.00 12.74
CA PHE A 187 -21.82 2.73 12.22
C PHE A 187 -22.90 1.77 11.68
N TYR A 188 -22.50 0.77 10.89
CA TYR A 188 -23.41 -0.14 10.20
C TYR A 188 -23.80 -1.36 11.06
N ASP A 189 -25.03 -1.79 10.89
CA ASP A 189 -25.56 -2.94 11.69
C ASP A 189 -24.88 -4.26 11.37
N SER A 190 -24.36 -4.44 10.16
CA SER A 190 -23.59 -5.62 9.76
C SER A 190 -22.30 -5.82 10.57
N ASP A 191 -21.79 -4.76 11.20
CA ASP A 191 -20.57 -4.77 11.99
C ASP A 191 -20.85 -4.83 13.52
N LYS A 192 -22.14 -4.91 13.90
CA LYS A 192 -22.59 -5.02 15.29
C LYS A 192 -22.86 -6.49 15.63
N GLY A 193 -22.25 -6.96 16.69
CA GLY A 193 -22.43 -8.33 17.17
C GLY A 193 -21.27 -8.75 18.06
N LYS A 194 -21.38 -9.93 18.64
CA LYS A 194 -20.34 -10.51 19.48
C LYS A 194 -19.58 -11.57 18.69
N ASP A 195 -18.26 -11.57 18.83
CA ASP A 195 -17.36 -12.56 18.23
C ASP A 195 -17.59 -12.74 16.71
N LEU A 196 -17.87 -11.62 15.97
CA LEU A 196 -18.09 -11.68 14.53
C LEU A 196 -16.86 -12.20 13.76
N GLY A 197 -15.66 -11.99 14.30
CA GLY A 197 -14.43 -12.58 13.76
C GLY A 197 -14.35 -14.10 13.85
N VAL A 198 -15.31 -14.74 14.55
CA VAL A 198 -15.51 -16.19 14.62
C VAL A 198 -16.81 -16.57 13.94
N SER A 199 -17.93 -15.96 14.31
CA SER A 199 -19.27 -16.39 13.89
C SER A 199 -19.58 -16.16 12.42
N THR A 200 -18.82 -15.32 11.73
CA THR A 200 -18.92 -15.09 10.27
C THR A 200 -17.97 -15.97 9.45
N TRP A 201 -17.40 -17.00 10.07
CA TRP A 201 -16.50 -17.97 9.46
C TRP A 201 -17.02 -19.39 9.67
N PRO A 202 -16.77 -20.32 8.74
CA PRO A 202 -17.09 -21.73 8.98
C PRO A 202 -16.10 -22.34 9.98
N ALA A 203 -16.60 -22.98 11.02
CA ALA A 203 -15.80 -23.64 12.05
C ALA A 203 -14.57 -22.79 12.49
N ASP A 204 -13.36 -23.34 12.40
CA ASP A 204 -12.11 -22.69 12.81
C ASP A 204 -11.34 -22.04 11.63
N ALA A 205 -11.97 -21.84 10.47
CA ALA A 205 -11.31 -21.27 9.27
C ALA A 205 -10.71 -19.87 9.50
N TRP A 206 -11.22 -19.10 10.46
CA TRP A 206 -10.67 -17.82 10.87
C TRP A 206 -9.20 -17.90 11.35
N ARG A 207 -8.71 -19.10 11.74
CA ARG A 207 -7.31 -19.30 12.17
C ARG A 207 -6.32 -19.16 11.04
N GLN A 208 -6.74 -19.42 9.80
CA GLN A 208 -6.00 -19.21 8.55
C GLN A 208 -6.64 -18.08 7.73
N GLY A 209 -7.35 -17.18 8.41
CA GLY A 209 -8.30 -16.26 7.80
C GLY A 209 -7.71 -15.08 7.04
N GLY A 210 -6.41 -14.91 6.94
CA GLY A 210 -5.84 -13.72 6.32
C GLY A 210 -6.11 -12.45 7.14
N GLY A 211 -6.51 -11.36 6.49
CA GLY A 211 -6.72 -10.08 7.16
C GLY A 211 -5.40 -9.43 7.60
N THR A 212 -4.31 -9.71 6.91
CA THR A 212 -2.98 -9.16 7.23
C THR A 212 -2.92 -7.64 7.05
N VAL A 213 -1.99 -6.98 7.74
CA VAL A 213 -1.90 -5.52 7.83
C VAL A 213 -0.57 -5.08 7.25
N TRP A 214 -0.47 -5.09 5.92
CA TRP A 214 0.79 -4.85 5.21
C TRP A 214 0.84 -3.50 4.47
N GLY A 215 -0.25 -2.77 4.41
CA GLY A 215 -0.37 -1.51 3.69
C GLY A 215 -0.06 -0.27 4.54
N TRP A 216 -0.90 0.74 4.43
CA TRP A 216 -0.68 2.03 5.06
C TRP A 216 -1.56 2.22 6.29
N ALA A 217 -1.00 2.90 7.28
CA ALA A 217 -1.75 3.39 8.42
C ALA A 217 -1.65 4.91 8.52
N SER A 218 -2.68 5.54 9.13
CA SER A 218 -2.72 6.98 9.39
C SER A 218 -3.12 7.23 10.83
N TYR A 219 -2.50 8.22 11.47
CA TYR A 219 -2.77 8.58 12.85
C TYR A 219 -3.38 9.98 12.95
N ASP A 220 -4.49 10.09 13.67
CA ASP A 220 -5.12 11.36 14.03
C ASP A 220 -4.79 11.69 15.49
N PRO A 221 -3.92 12.68 15.76
CA PRO A 221 -3.54 13.02 17.12
C PRO A 221 -4.67 13.68 17.93
N ASP A 222 -5.62 14.35 17.27
CA ASP A 222 -6.74 15.01 17.94
C ASP A 222 -7.74 13.98 18.50
N LEU A 223 -7.99 12.92 17.73
CA LEU A 223 -8.88 11.83 18.12
C LEU A 223 -8.16 10.70 18.84
N ASN A 224 -6.84 10.69 18.81
CA ASN A 224 -5.98 9.59 19.27
C ASN A 224 -6.33 8.26 18.61
N LEU A 225 -6.64 8.29 17.32
CA LEU A 225 -7.02 7.12 16.53
C LEU A 225 -5.99 6.79 15.46
N VAL A 226 -5.69 5.51 15.34
CA VAL A 226 -4.98 4.94 14.19
C VAL A 226 -5.98 4.26 13.27
N TYR A 227 -5.88 4.57 11.96
CA TYR A 227 -6.67 3.97 10.89
C TYR A 227 -5.78 3.10 10.04
N TYR A 228 -6.19 1.86 9.81
CA TYR A 228 -5.47 0.92 8.96
C TYR A 228 -6.40 -0.11 8.35
N GLY A 229 -6.05 -0.58 7.16
CA GLY A 229 -6.81 -1.60 6.48
C GLY A 229 -6.36 -3.01 6.81
N THR A 230 -7.28 -3.96 6.65
CA THR A 230 -7.02 -5.40 6.70
C THR A 230 -7.11 -6.00 5.31
N SER A 231 -6.29 -6.99 5.01
CA SER A 231 -6.26 -7.65 3.71
C SER A 231 -7.45 -8.61 3.52
N ASN A 232 -7.47 -9.26 2.37
CA ASN A 232 -8.46 -10.26 1.98
C ASN A 232 -8.56 -11.43 2.97
N PRO A 233 -9.71 -12.13 3.00
CA PRO A 233 -9.82 -13.42 3.69
C PRO A 233 -9.09 -14.52 2.91
N GLY A 234 -8.46 -15.45 3.62
CA GLY A 234 -7.86 -16.67 3.06
C GLY A 234 -8.78 -17.89 3.16
N PRO A 235 -8.75 -18.82 2.17
CA PRO A 235 -8.14 -18.69 0.84
C PRO A 235 -8.98 -17.84 -0.13
N TRP A 236 -8.51 -17.59 -1.36
CA TRP A 236 -9.29 -16.86 -2.38
C TRP A 236 -10.52 -17.63 -2.87
N ASN A 237 -10.54 -18.94 -2.70
CA ASN A 237 -11.74 -19.74 -2.91
C ASN A 237 -12.81 -19.39 -1.86
N ALA A 238 -13.79 -18.57 -2.25
CA ALA A 238 -14.81 -18.05 -1.36
C ALA A 238 -15.78 -19.11 -0.86
N ASP A 239 -16.03 -20.18 -1.62
CA ASP A 239 -16.90 -21.28 -1.25
C ASP A 239 -16.36 -22.10 -0.06
N MET A 240 -15.04 -22.05 0.18
CA MET A 240 -14.40 -22.68 1.34
C MET A 240 -14.65 -21.91 2.66
N ARG A 241 -15.11 -20.65 2.58
CA ARG A 241 -15.29 -19.77 3.75
C ARG A 241 -16.59 -18.95 3.69
N PRO A 242 -17.77 -19.59 3.62
CA PRO A 242 -19.04 -18.88 3.60
C PRO A 242 -19.19 -17.95 4.81
N GLY A 243 -19.88 -16.83 4.62
CA GLY A 243 -20.07 -15.76 5.58
C GLY A 243 -19.31 -14.48 5.22
N ASP A 244 -19.50 -13.42 5.98
CA ASP A 244 -18.88 -12.10 5.70
C ASP A 244 -17.36 -12.09 5.98
N ASN A 245 -16.82 -13.08 6.67
CA ASN A 245 -15.41 -13.23 7.01
C ASN A 245 -14.83 -11.98 7.73
N LYS A 246 -15.48 -11.55 8.80
CA LYS A 246 -15.03 -10.44 9.64
C LYS A 246 -13.69 -10.80 10.31
N TRP A 247 -12.74 -9.89 10.41
CA TRP A 247 -12.71 -8.46 10.07
C TRP A 247 -11.70 -8.24 8.94
N THR A 248 -11.91 -8.87 7.80
CA THR A 248 -11.05 -8.80 6.62
C THR A 248 -11.57 -7.80 5.59
N SER A 249 -10.75 -7.43 4.63
CA SER A 249 -11.06 -6.51 3.51
C SER A 249 -11.81 -5.25 3.96
N GLY A 250 -11.30 -4.62 5.03
CA GLY A 250 -11.94 -3.47 5.66
C GLY A 250 -10.95 -2.55 6.34
N ILE A 251 -11.47 -1.60 7.10
CA ILE A 251 -10.69 -0.60 7.83
C ILE A 251 -11.09 -0.57 9.31
N PHE A 252 -10.11 -0.60 10.20
CA PHE A 252 -10.26 -0.32 11.62
C PHE A 252 -9.89 1.11 11.97
N ALA A 253 -10.65 1.70 12.90
CA ALA A 253 -10.19 2.80 13.73
C ALA A 253 -9.95 2.28 15.16
N ARG A 254 -8.74 2.45 15.66
CA ARG A 254 -8.36 1.98 17.00
C ARG A 254 -7.75 3.08 17.83
N ASP A 255 -7.98 3.01 19.13
CA ASP A 255 -7.27 3.82 20.10
C ASP A 255 -5.76 3.53 20.02
N ALA A 256 -4.95 4.56 19.79
CA ALA A 256 -3.52 4.38 19.55
C ALA A 256 -2.76 3.92 20.81
N ASP A 257 -3.26 4.21 22.01
CA ASP A 257 -2.60 3.83 23.25
C ASP A 257 -2.90 2.39 23.67
N THR A 258 -4.13 1.93 23.44
CA THR A 258 -4.62 0.64 23.97
C THR A 258 -4.85 -0.43 22.90
N GLY A 259 -4.94 -0.04 21.63
CA GLY A 259 -5.32 -0.91 20.52
C GLY A 259 -6.81 -1.27 20.48
N GLN A 260 -7.62 -0.77 21.43
CA GLN A 260 -9.06 -1.04 21.46
C GLN A 260 -9.75 -0.47 20.22
N ALA A 261 -10.53 -1.32 19.52
CA ALA A 261 -11.29 -0.89 18.35
C ALA A 261 -12.37 0.12 18.75
N ARG A 262 -12.54 1.16 17.93
CA ARG A 262 -13.61 2.15 18.05
C ARG A 262 -14.71 1.89 17.06
N TRP A 263 -14.34 1.61 15.81
CA TRP A 263 -15.25 1.19 14.75
C TRP A 263 -14.49 0.39 13.70
N PHE A 264 -15.26 -0.29 12.85
CA PHE A 264 -14.80 -1.01 11.67
C PHE A 264 -15.77 -0.77 10.53
N TYR A 265 -15.29 -0.80 9.29
CA TYR A 265 -16.08 -0.84 8.07
C TYR A 265 -15.47 -1.84 7.10
N GLN A 266 -16.30 -2.72 6.53
CA GLN A 266 -15.86 -3.73 5.57
C GLN A 266 -16.15 -3.25 4.14
N PHE A 267 -15.08 -3.00 3.36
CA PHE A 267 -15.20 -2.58 1.95
C PHE A 267 -15.74 -3.71 1.09
N ASN A 268 -15.27 -4.94 1.31
CA ASN A 268 -15.55 -6.13 0.51
C ASN A 268 -16.05 -7.28 1.41
N PRO A 269 -17.36 -7.31 1.80
CA PRO A 269 -17.92 -8.41 2.58
C PRO A 269 -17.86 -9.71 1.79
N HIS A 270 -17.40 -10.82 2.42
CA HIS A 270 -17.19 -12.08 1.72
C HIS A 270 -16.34 -11.92 0.46
N ASP A 271 -15.20 -11.23 0.58
CA ASP A 271 -14.38 -10.91 -0.59
C ASP A 271 -14.06 -12.16 -1.42
N ILE A 272 -14.26 -12.03 -2.74
CA ILE A 272 -14.14 -13.12 -3.72
C ILE A 272 -12.90 -12.92 -4.61
N PHE A 273 -12.35 -11.69 -4.65
CA PHE A 273 -11.46 -11.21 -5.71
C PHE A 273 -10.07 -10.81 -5.24
N ASP A 274 -9.74 -11.04 -3.96
CA ASP A 274 -8.51 -10.55 -3.33
C ASP A 274 -8.49 -9.00 -3.26
N HIS A 275 -9.62 -8.41 -2.92
CA HIS A 275 -9.70 -6.95 -2.78
C HIS A 275 -9.44 -6.53 -1.33
N ASP A 276 -8.14 -6.36 -1.02
CA ASP A 276 -7.66 -5.87 0.27
C ASP A 276 -8.13 -4.45 0.61
N GLY A 277 -8.42 -4.19 1.88
CA GLY A 277 -8.70 -2.85 2.38
C GLY A 277 -7.45 -2.07 2.85
N VAL A 278 -6.23 -2.47 2.45
CA VAL A 278 -4.96 -2.00 3.02
C VAL A 278 -4.43 -0.69 2.44
N ASN A 279 -5.12 -0.10 1.47
CA ASN A 279 -4.69 1.12 0.81
C ASN A 279 -4.62 2.31 1.80
N GLU A 280 -4.02 3.40 1.37
CA GLU A 280 -3.81 4.58 2.22
C GLU A 280 -5.10 5.25 2.66
N ASN A 281 -5.06 5.85 3.85
CA ASN A 281 -6.13 6.66 4.42
C ASN A 281 -5.65 8.11 4.52
N ILE A 282 -6.18 9.01 3.69
CA ILE A 282 -5.81 10.44 3.69
C ILE A 282 -6.80 11.20 4.55
N LEU A 283 -6.31 11.76 5.66
CA LEU A 283 -7.15 12.47 6.62
C LEU A 283 -7.31 13.94 6.19
N VAL A 284 -8.55 14.40 6.04
CA VAL A 284 -8.89 15.76 5.62
C VAL A 284 -10.07 16.27 6.43
N ASP A 285 -10.06 17.56 6.78
CA ASP A 285 -11.22 18.23 7.36
C ASP A 285 -11.94 19.04 6.28
N ILE A 286 -13.24 18.85 6.13
CA ILE A 286 -14.03 19.42 5.03
C ILE A 286 -15.34 20.02 5.53
N GLN A 287 -15.99 20.81 4.67
CA GLN A 287 -17.41 21.16 4.79
C GLN A 287 -18.22 20.18 3.95
N TRP A 288 -19.02 19.33 4.58
CA TRP A 288 -19.88 18.37 3.90
C TRP A 288 -21.34 18.76 4.12
N LYS A 289 -22.05 19.12 3.03
CA LYS A 289 -23.44 19.57 3.08
C LYS A 289 -23.69 20.67 4.14
N GLY A 290 -22.75 21.61 4.23
CA GLY A 290 -22.81 22.73 5.16
C GLY A 290 -22.44 22.44 6.61
N GLN A 291 -21.95 21.25 6.92
CA GLN A 291 -21.49 20.85 8.24
C GLN A 291 -19.98 20.50 8.23
N PRO A 292 -19.20 20.90 9.25
CA PRO A 292 -17.81 20.49 9.34
C PRO A 292 -17.74 18.98 9.60
N ARG A 293 -16.89 18.28 8.86
CA ARG A 293 -16.63 16.84 9.01
C ARG A 293 -15.14 16.54 8.99
N LYS A 294 -14.71 15.70 9.93
CA LYS A 294 -13.40 15.06 9.92
C LYS A 294 -13.53 13.80 9.08
N VAL A 295 -12.89 13.77 7.90
CA VAL A 295 -13.05 12.66 6.97
C VAL A 295 -11.73 11.97 6.67
N LEU A 296 -11.81 10.76 6.14
CA LEU A 296 -10.73 10.09 5.44
C LEU A 296 -11.14 9.75 4.01
N LEU A 297 -10.17 9.82 3.12
CA LEU A 297 -10.28 9.37 1.74
C LEU A 297 -9.55 8.03 1.63
N HIS A 298 -10.25 7.02 1.11
CA HIS A 298 -9.72 5.69 0.91
C HIS A 298 -10.04 5.19 -0.50
N PRO A 299 -9.07 5.21 -1.44
CA PRO A 299 -9.23 4.57 -2.74
C PRO A 299 -8.98 3.07 -2.58
N ASP A 300 -10.05 2.27 -2.62
CA ASP A 300 -10.02 0.83 -2.35
C ASP A 300 -9.68 0.01 -3.60
N ARG A 301 -9.19 -1.23 -3.41
CA ARG A 301 -8.94 -2.19 -4.50
C ARG A 301 -10.17 -2.46 -5.35
N ASN A 302 -11.38 -2.41 -4.78
CA ASN A 302 -12.63 -2.60 -5.52
C ASN A 302 -12.96 -1.51 -6.54
N GLY A 303 -12.15 -0.44 -6.60
CA GLY A 303 -12.26 0.63 -7.59
C GLY A 303 -13.09 1.83 -7.16
N TYR A 304 -13.61 1.84 -5.94
CA TYR A 304 -14.32 3.00 -5.39
C TYR A 304 -13.41 3.84 -4.50
N LEU A 305 -13.49 5.16 -4.67
CA LEU A 305 -12.96 6.12 -3.70
C LEU A 305 -14.03 6.37 -2.64
N TYR A 306 -13.75 5.93 -1.43
CA TYR A 306 -14.58 6.14 -0.27
C TYR A 306 -14.22 7.46 0.42
N LEU A 307 -15.25 8.28 0.65
CA LEU A 307 -15.22 9.43 1.55
C LEU A 307 -15.94 9.02 2.82
N MET A 308 -15.21 8.90 3.93
CA MET A 308 -15.75 8.39 5.19
C MET A 308 -15.60 9.41 6.31
N ASP A 309 -16.60 9.50 7.17
CA ASP A 309 -16.46 10.19 8.46
C ASP A 309 -15.51 9.37 9.35
N ARG A 310 -14.32 9.92 9.67
CA ARG A 310 -13.29 9.18 10.39
C ARG A 310 -13.55 9.08 11.90
N VAL A 311 -14.56 9.78 12.41
CA VAL A 311 -15.00 9.67 13.82
C VAL A 311 -15.91 8.45 13.99
N THR A 312 -16.81 8.20 13.03
CA THR A 312 -17.89 7.21 13.15
C THR A 312 -17.75 6.00 12.26
N GLY A 313 -17.00 6.08 11.17
CA GLY A 313 -16.93 5.06 10.12
C GLY A 313 -18.09 5.12 9.11
N GLU A 314 -18.93 6.17 9.12
CA GLU A 314 -19.98 6.40 8.13
C GLU A 314 -19.38 6.65 6.75
N VAL A 315 -19.85 5.95 5.72
CA VAL A 315 -19.52 6.23 4.32
C VAL A 315 -20.41 7.35 3.82
N LEU A 316 -19.82 8.51 3.52
CA LEU A 316 -20.51 9.69 3.02
C LEU A 316 -20.74 9.63 1.51
N SER A 317 -19.78 9.05 0.79
CA SER A 317 -19.87 8.73 -0.64
C SER A 317 -18.88 7.65 -1.02
N ALA A 318 -19.19 6.91 -2.10
CA ALA A 318 -18.29 5.95 -2.75
C ALA A 318 -18.46 6.10 -4.26
N ASN A 319 -17.39 6.56 -4.93
CA ASN A 319 -17.43 6.87 -6.35
C ASN A 319 -16.37 6.11 -7.10
N ALA A 320 -16.74 5.47 -8.22
CA ALA A 320 -15.80 4.73 -9.05
C ALA A 320 -14.72 5.66 -9.62
N PHE A 321 -13.45 5.26 -9.54
CA PHE A 321 -12.31 5.97 -10.14
C PHE A 321 -11.67 5.19 -11.30
N ASP A 322 -12.14 3.96 -11.55
CA ASP A 322 -11.76 3.15 -12.69
C ASP A 322 -12.96 2.32 -13.18
N TYR A 323 -12.76 1.55 -14.24
CA TYR A 323 -13.79 0.64 -14.77
C TYR A 323 -14.02 -0.54 -13.83
N ILE A 324 -15.28 -0.76 -13.46
CA ILE A 324 -15.72 -1.82 -12.55
C ILE A 324 -16.89 -2.56 -13.21
N ASN A 325 -16.87 -3.90 -13.19
CA ASN A 325 -18.01 -4.73 -13.57
C ASN A 325 -18.34 -5.83 -12.54
N SER A 326 -17.50 -5.98 -11.51
CA SER A 326 -17.70 -6.95 -10.42
C SER A 326 -18.74 -6.47 -9.39
N SER A 327 -19.06 -5.18 -9.39
CA SER A 327 -20.05 -4.57 -8.51
C SER A 327 -20.74 -3.38 -9.19
N THR A 328 -21.90 -2.97 -8.68
CA THR A 328 -22.70 -1.86 -9.21
C THR A 328 -22.64 -0.61 -8.34
N GLY A 329 -22.03 -0.66 -7.17
CA GLY A 329 -21.91 0.44 -6.24
C GLY A 329 -21.95 0.01 -4.78
N VAL A 330 -22.00 0.99 -3.89
CA VAL A 330 -22.14 0.80 -2.44
C VAL A 330 -23.49 1.34 -2.00
N ASP A 331 -24.27 0.52 -1.33
CA ASP A 331 -25.49 0.98 -0.66
C ASP A 331 -25.11 1.76 0.61
N LEU A 332 -25.16 3.09 0.56
CA LEU A 332 -24.76 3.94 1.67
C LEU A 332 -25.61 3.75 2.94
N LYS A 333 -26.83 3.23 2.81
CA LYS A 333 -27.71 2.99 3.95
C LYS A 333 -27.26 1.77 4.76
N THR A 334 -26.82 0.72 4.08
CA THR A 334 -26.38 -0.53 4.72
C THR A 334 -24.87 -0.65 4.81
N GLY A 335 -24.12 0.19 4.08
CA GLY A 335 -22.67 0.14 3.96
C GLY A 335 -22.18 -1.00 3.06
N ARG A 336 -23.04 -1.74 2.37
CA ARG A 336 -22.64 -2.97 1.66
C ARG A 336 -22.36 -2.73 0.18
N LEU A 337 -21.27 -3.30 -0.29
CA LEU A 337 -20.92 -3.42 -1.71
C LEU A 337 -21.96 -4.30 -2.41
N GLN A 338 -22.45 -3.88 -3.58
CA GLN A 338 -23.44 -4.58 -4.38
C GLN A 338 -22.74 -5.38 -5.49
N TYR A 339 -22.43 -6.65 -5.22
CA TYR A 339 -21.79 -7.54 -6.19
C TYR A 339 -22.66 -7.84 -7.40
N VAL A 340 -22.04 -8.02 -8.55
CA VAL A 340 -22.66 -8.53 -9.78
C VAL A 340 -22.54 -10.05 -9.77
N LYS A 341 -23.68 -10.73 -9.61
CA LYS A 341 -23.77 -12.18 -9.42
C LYS A 341 -23.11 -12.98 -10.55
N GLU A 342 -23.18 -12.48 -11.78
CA GLU A 342 -22.58 -13.14 -12.95
C GLU A 342 -21.04 -13.07 -12.95
N LYS A 343 -20.47 -12.25 -12.06
CA LYS A 343 -19.02 -12.10 -11.87
C LYS A 343 -18.48 -12.81 -10.63
N GLU A 344 -19.38 -13.33 -9.78
CA GLU A 344 -18.97 -14.16 -8.67
C GLU A 344 -18.34 -15.46 -9.18
N THR A 345 -17.23 -15.86 -8.59
CA THR A 345 -16.53 -17.11 -8.91
C THR A 345 -17.34 -18.32 -8.48
N LYS A 346 -17.05 -19.46 -9.08
CA LYS A 346 -17.74 -20.72 -8.80
C LYS A 346 -16.75 -21.90 -8.92
N PRO A 347 -16.97 -22.98 -8.15
CA PRO A 347 -16.15 -24.16 -8.25
C PRO A 347 -16.15 -24.76 -9.66
N ASN A 348 -14.95 -25.08 -10.17
CA ASN A 348 -14.76 -25.75 -11.47
C ASN A 348 -15.32 -24.97 -12.68
N GLU A 349 -15.48 -23.66 -12.57
CA GLU A 349 -15.94 -22.79 -13.65
C GLU A 349 -15.01 -21.58 -13.77
N VAL A 350 -14.50 -21.32 -14.97
CA VAL A 350 -13.73 -20.10 -15.24
C VAL A 350 -14.69 -18.95 -15.48
N VAL A 351 -14.77 -18.02 -14.54
CA VAL A 351 -15.50 -16.77 -14.70
C VAL A 351 -14.61 -15.76 -15.39
N ARG A 352 -15.07 -15.20 -16.50
CA ARG A 352 -14.26 -14.36 -17.40
C ARG A 352 -14.55 -12.87 -17.24
N ASP A 353 -13.53 -12.08 -17.59
CA ASP A 353 -13.65 -10.63 -17.69
C ASP A 353 -14.16 -9.98 -16.39
N ILE A 354 -13.60 -10.39 -15.25
CA ILE A 354 -13.88 -9.76 -13.96
C ILE A 354 -12.97 -8.53 -13.83
N CYS A 355 -13.53 -7.38 -13.53
CA CYS A 355 -12.79 -6.12 -13.36
C CYS A 355 -13.25 -5.41 -12.07
N PRO A 356 -12.32 -4.97 -11.22
CA PRO A 356 -10.85 -5.09 -11.28
C PRO A 356 -10.34 -6.52 -11.06
N ALA A 357 -9.08 -6.75 -11.45
CA ALA A 357 -8.30 -7.95 -11.13
C ALA A 357 -7.84 -7.93 -9.65
N PRO A 358 -7.14 -8.98 -9.13
CA PRO A 358 -6.77 -9.08 -7.72
C PRO A 358 -5.98 -7.89 -7.15
N PRO A 359 -4.99 -7.27 -7.84
CA PRO A 359 -4.35 -6.08 -7.29
C PRO A 359 -5.27 -4.86 -7.20
N GLY A 360 -6.55 -5.04 -7.58
CA GLY A 360 -7.56 -4.00 -7.57
C GLY A 360 -7.37 -2.93 -8.64
N ALA A 361 -8.30 -1.99 -8.70
CA ALA A 361 -8.10 -0.75 -9.45
C ALA A 361 -6.93 0.06 -8.87
N LYS A 362 -6.55 -0.19 -7.63
CA LYS A 362 -5.40 0.39 -6.95
C LYS A 362 -4.88 -0.58 -5.90
N ASP A 363 -3.56 -0.75 -5.84
CA ASP A 363 -2.88 -1.54 -4.81
C ASP A 363 -2.25 -0.60 -3.75
N TRP A 364 -1.10 -0.94 -3.19
CA TRP A 364 -0.40 -0.22 -2.13
C TRP A 364 0.08 1.18 -2.52
N GLN A 365 0.34 1.46 -3.81
CA GLN A 365 0.92 2.73 -4.27
C GLN A 365 0.07 3.93 -3.82
N PRO A 366 0.62 4.86 -2.98
CA PRO A 366 -0.22 5.85 -2.34
C PRO A 366 -0.56 7.03 -3.26
N SER A 367 -1.80 7.49 -3.11
CA SER A 367 -2.31 8.73 -3.70
C SER A 367 -1.76 9.97 -2.97
N SER A 368 -1.94 11.13 -3.58
CA SER A 368 -1.59 12.42 -3.00
C SER A 368 -2.75 13.39 -3.12
N PHE A 369 -3.08 14.10 -2.05
CA PHE A 369 -4.10 15.14 -2.04
C PHE A 369 -3.45 16.52 -2.01
N SER A 370 -3.90 17.44 -2.88
CA SER A 370 -3.47 18.84 -2.86
C SER A 370 -4.59 19.75 -2.35
N PRO A 371 -4.38 20.46 -1.22
CA PRO A 371 -5.35 21.45 -0.74
C PRO A 371 -5.47 22.67 -1.67
N LYS A 372 -4.48 22.92 -2.54
CA LYS A 372 -4.52 24.03 -3.50
C LYS A 372 -5.45 23.78 -4.67
N THR A 373 -5.55 22.53 -5.13
CA THR A 373 -6.41 22.16 -6.26
C THR A 373 -7.72 21.51 -5.81
N GLY A 374 -7.77 21.00 -4.57
CA GLY A 374 -8.89 20.19 -4.08
C GLY A 374 -8.94 18.79 -4.69
N LEU A 375 -7.90 18.38 -5.47
CA LEU A 375 -7.88 17.09 -6.16
C LEU A 375 -7.07 16.05 -5.40
N LEU A 376 -7.55 14.82 -5.48
CA LEU A 376 -6.80 13.62 -5.13
C LEU A 376 -6.16 13.05 -6.40
N TYR A 377 -4.85 12.82 -6.38
CA TYR A 377 -4.10 12.22 -7.48
C TYR A 377 -3.93 10.74 -7.21
N ILE A 378 -4.61 9.91 -8.00
CA ILE A 378 -4.71 8.48 -7.81
C ILE A 378 -3.88 7.76 -8.87
N PRO A 379 -2.71 7.19 -8.55
CA PRO A 379 -2.07 6.22 -9.43
C PRO A 379 -2.84 4.90 -9.33
N HIS A 380 -3.33 4.36 -10.45
CA HIS A 380 -4.20 3.21 -10.42
C HIS A 380 -3.91 2.19 -11.52
N ASN A 381 -4.42 0.98 -11.31
CA ASN A 381 -4.34 -0.15 -12.22
C ASN A 381 -5.61 -0.17 -13.08
N HIS A 382 -5.49 -0.72 -14.29
CA HIS A 382 -6.62 -0.91 -15.19
C HIS A 382 -6.56 -2.33 -15.77
N LEU A 383 -6.85 -3.30 -14.91
CA LEU A 383 -6.72 -4.72 -15.20
C LEU A 383 -8.03 -5.45 -14.93
N CYS A 384 -8.27 -6.46 -15.76
CA CYS A 384 -9.30 -7.46 -15.56
C CYS A 384 -8.68 -8.84 -15.40
N MET A 385 -9.48 -9.85 -15.08
CA MET A 385 -9.03 -11.23 -14.92
C MET A 385 -10.04 -12.24 -15.42
N ASP A 386 -9.55 -13.44 -15.71
CA ASP A 386 -10.32 -14.67 -15.68
C ASP A 386 -9.91 -15.43 -14.43
N MET A 387 -10.88 -15.95 -13.66
CA MET A 387 -10.63 -16.60 -12.38
C MET A 387 -11.44 -17.87 -12.24
N GLU A 388 -10.80 -18.90 -11.70
CA GLU A 388 -11.38 -20.20 -11.36
C GLU A 388 -11.06 -20.54 -9.91
N GLU A 389 -12.06 -20.91 -9.13
CA GLU A 389 -11.86 -21.44 -7.79
C GLU A 389 -11.37 -22.89 -7.84
N VAL A 390 -10.37 -23.19 -7.03
CA VAL A 390 -9.85 -24.55 -6.85
C VAL A 390 -9.77 -24.89 -5.37
N GLU A 391 -9.94 -26.16 -5.02
CA GLU A 391 -9.74 -26.61 -3.66
C GLU A 391 -8.27 -26.53 -3.26
N VAL A 392 -8.00 -26.13 -2.03
CA VAL A 392 -6.66 -26.08 -1.45
C VAL A 392 -6.69 -26.55 -0.01
N GLY A 393 -5.71 -27.37 0.37
CA GLY A 393 -5.49 -27.78 1.77
C GLY A 393 -4.47 -26.85 2.44
N TYR A 394 -4.73 -26.48 3.68
CA TYR A 394 -3.76 -25.71 4.46
C TYR A 394 -2.58 -26.58 4.90
N ILE A 395 -1.39 -26.12 4.58
CA ILE A 395 -0.12 -26.64 5.09
C ILE A 395 0.70 -25.43 5.54
N GLU A 396 1.08 -25.39 6.81
CA GLU A 396 1.80 -24.28 7.41
C GLU A 396 3.07 -23.89 6.60
N GLY A 397 3.23 -22.60 6.34
CA GLY A 397 4.37 -22.07 5.59
C GLY A 397 4.34 -22.35 4.08
N THR A 398 3.22 -22.81 3.53
CA THR A 398 3.05 -23.03 2.09
C THR A 398 1.89 -22.21 1.51
N PRO A 399 1.84 -21.98 0.19
CA PRO A 399 0.75 -21.23 -0.44
C PRO A 399 -0.64 -21.82 -0.16
N TYR A 400 -1.56 -20.98 0.31
CA TYR A 400 -2.95 -21.29 0.62
C TYR A 400 -3.87 -20.35 -0.16
N VAL A 401 -3.80 -20.40 -1.50
CA VAL A 401 -4.49 -19.45 -2.38
C VAL A 401 -5.88 -19.94 -2.79
N GLY A 402 -6.00 -21.13 -3.40
CA GLY A 402 -7.29 -21.69 -3.78
C GLY A 402 -7.93 -21.07 -5.02
N ALA A 403 -7.15 -20.48 -5.90
CA ALA A 403 -7.63 -19.93 -7.17
C ALA A 403 -6.57 -20.00 -8.26
N ASN A 404 -7.04 -20.17 -9.51
CA ASN A 404 -6.26 -19.93 -10.73
C ASN A 404 -6.70 -18.60 -11.33
N VAL A 405 -5.75 -17.71 -11.59
CA VAL A 405 -6.02 -16.36 -12.10
C VAL A 405 -5.19 -16.08 -13.35
N HIS A 406 -5.81 -15.45 -14.34
CA HIS A 406 -5.14 -14.90 -15.53
C HIS A 406 -5.51 -13.43 -15.69
N MET A 407 -4.61 -12.54 -15.30
CA MET A 407 -4.83 -11.10 -15.45
C MET A 407 -4.59 -10.65 -16.89
N LYS A 408 -5.30 -9.60 -17.29
CA LYS A 408 -5.24 -9.01 -18.63
C LYS A 408 -5.55 -7.52 -18.59
N PRO A 409 -5.20 -6.75 -19.64
CA PRO A 409 -5.57 -5.34 -19.73
C PRO A 409 -7.09 -5.14 -19.61
N GLY A 410 -7.50 -4.06 -18.98
CA GLY A 410 -8.88 -3.61 -18.97
C GLY A 410 -9.36 -3.09 -20.34
N PRO A 411 -10.62 -2.64 -20.43
CA PRO A 411 -11.18 -2.09 -21.67
C PRO A 411 -10.34 -0.93 -22.22
N GLY A 412 -10.06 -0.95 -23.55
CA GLY A 412 -9.23 0.06 -24.20
C GLY A 412 -7.73 -0.25 -24.24
N GLY A 413 -7.29 -1.37 -23.64
CA GLY A 413 -5.95 -1.96 -23.83
C GLY A 413 -4.81 -1.33 -23.00
N HIS A 414 -5.02 -0.23 -22.28
CA HIS A 414 -4.06 0.28 -21.30
C HIS A 414 -4.17 -0.54 -20.00
N ARG A 415 -3.13 -0.52 -19.16
CA ARG A 415 -3.07 -1.33 -17.93
C ARG A 415 -2.99 -0.49 -16.66
N GLY A 416 -2.85 0.82 -16.79
CA GLY A 416 -2.83 1.75 -15.66
C GLY A 416 -3.11 3.17 -16.07
N ALA A 417 -3.25 4.04 -15.09
CA ALA A 417 -3.38 5.48 -15.28
C ALA A 417 -3.00 6.22 -14.00
N ILE A 418 -2.85 7.54 -14.11
CA ILE A 418 -2.92 8.45 -12.97
C ILE A 418 -4.03 9.46 -13.23
N SER A 419 -4.91 9.66 -12.26
CA SER A 419 -6.07 10.54 -12.39
C SER A 419 -6.06 11.65 -11.36
N GLY A 420 -6.46 12.85 -11.74
CA GLY A 420 -6.87 13.93 -10.83
C GLY A 420 -8.37 13.82 -10.56
N PHE A 421 -8.74 13.48 -9.32
CA PHE A 421 -10.12 13.18 -8.94
C PHE A 421 -10.66 14.20 -7.94
N ASP A 422 -11.80 14.81 -8.26
CA ASP A 422 -12.54 15.67 -7.34
C ASP A 422 -13.47 14.81 -6.48
N PHE A 423 -13.04 14.51 -5.25
CA PHE A 423 -13.80 13.66 -4.34
C PHE A 423 -15.06 14.33 -3.80
N MET A 424 -15.14 15.67 -3.79
CA MET A 424 -16.34 16.42 -3.38
C MET A 424 -17.44 16.33 -4.42
N GLN A 425 -17.08 16.32 -5.72
CA GLN A 425 -18.01 16.13 -6.84
C GLN A 425 -18.16 14.67 -7.25
N GLY A 426 -17.28 13.79 -6.77
CA GLY A 426 -17.28 12.36 -7.09
C GLY A 426 -16.93 12.05 -8.54
N LYS A 427 -16.03 12.83 -9.17
CA LYS A 427 -15.67 12.65 -10.59
C LYS A 427 -14.20 12.84 -10.89
N GLU A 428 -13.75 12.13 -11.92
CA GLU A 428 -12.45 12.35 -12.56
C GLU A 428 -12.47 13.69 -13.31
N ILE A 429 -11.43 14.51 -13.09
CA ILE A 429 -11.23 15.80 -13.79
C ILE A 429 -10.31 15.60 -14.98
N TRP A 430 -9.25 14.81 -14.82
CA TRP A 430 -8.33 14.41 -15.87
C TRP A 430 -7.72 13.05 -15.58
N SER A 431 -7.26 12.37 -16.63
CA SER A 431 -6.57 11.06 -16.53
C SER A 431 -5.46 10.97 -17.56
N VAL A 432 -4.33 10.39 -17.16
CA VAL A 432 -3.21 10.05 -18.03
C VAL A 432 -3.06 8.54 -18.05
N LYS A 433 -3.34 7.92 -19.20
CA LYS A 433 -3.26 6.47 -19.40
C LYS A 433 -1.81 6.03 -19.54
N GLU A 434 -1.49 4.87 -18.94
CA GLU A 434 -0.17 4.25 -19.00
C GLU A 434 -0.24 2.84 -19.60
N SER A 435 0.84 2.45 -20.29
CA SER A 435 0.93 1.12 -20.91
C SER A 435 0.94 -0.01 -19.89
N PHE A 436 1.47 0.24 -18.69
CA PHE A 436 1.55 -0.68 -17.56
C PHE A 436 0.84 -0.10 -16.33
N PRO A 437 0.56 -0.91 -15.29
CA PRO A 437 0.02 -0.40 -14.03
C PRO A 437 0.82 0.79 -13.50
N ALA A 438 0.15 1.82 -12.98
CA ALA A 438 0.82 2.94 -12.31
C ALA A 438 1.17 2.52 -10.88
N TRP A 439 2.27 1.78 -10.72
CA TRP A 439 2.69 1.11 -9.49
C TRP A 439 3.57 1.98 -8.57
N SER A 440 3.82 3.23 -8.93
CA SER A 440 4.54 4.22 -8.14
C SER A 440 3.58 5.12 -7.37
N GLY A 441 3.95 5.51 -6.14
CA GLY A 441 3.19 6.52 -5.41
C GLY A 441 3.22 7.88 -6.10
N ALA A 442 2.18 8.70 -5.87
CA ALA A 442 2.10 10.08 -6.33
C ALA A 442 2.62 11.07 -5.28
N LEU A 443 3.27 12.14 -5.73
CA LEU A 443 3.69 13.27 -4.91
C LEU A 443 3.15 14.57 -5.51
N ALA A 444 2.26 15.27 -4.81
CA ALA A 444 1.82 16.61 -5.18
C ALA A 444 2.57 17.67 -4.38
N THR A 445 2.86 18.82 -4.99
CA THR A 445 3.57 19.94 -4.36
C THR A 445 2.77 21.24 -4.44
N ALA A 446 3.13 22.19 -3.57
CA ALA A 446 2.55 23.54 -3.60
C ALA A 446 2.90 24.33 -4.87
N GLY A 447 3.88 23.88 -5.68
CA GLY A 447 4.17 24.38 -7.01
C GLY A 447 3.18 23.94 -8.10
N ASN A 448 2.09 23.25 -7.73
CA ASN A 448 1.09 22.68 -8.64
C ASN A 448 1.66 21.64 -9.60
N VAL A 449 2.62 20.85 -9.15
CA VAL A 449 3.23 19.75 -9.89
C VAL A 449 2.93 18.42 -9.20
N VAL A 450 2.59 17.40 -9.99
CA VAL A 450 2.43 16.02 -9.53
C VAL A 450 3.52 15.15 -10.13
N PHE A 451 4.30 14.48 -9.27
CA PHE A 451 5.37 13.56 -9.66
C PHE A 451 4.93 12.11 -9.45
N TYR A 452 5.27 11.24 -10.39
CA TYR A 452 5.13 9.79 -10.28
C TYR A 452 6.08 9.07 -11.23
N GLY A 453 6.24 7.76 -11.04
CA GLY A 453 7.04 6.91 -11.90
C GLY A 453 6.21 5.92 -12.71
N THR A 454 6.78 5.40 -13.80
CA THR A 454 6.18 4.32 -14.59
C THR A 454 7.02 3.05 -14.53
N MET A 455 6.41 1.91 -14.82
CA MET A 455 7.11 0.62 -14.80
C MET A 455 8.16 0.49 -15.90
N GLU A 456 8.07 1.30 -16.96
CA GLU A 456 9.12 1.39 -17.98
C GLU A 456 10.33 2.19 -17.49
N GLY A 457 10.20 2.98 -16.41
CA GLY A 457 11.26 3.80 -15.85
C GLY A 457 11.19 5.29 -16.20
N TRP A 458 10.06 5.79 -16.66
CA TRP A 458 9.85 7.22 -16.79
C TRP A 458 9.49 7.83 -15.44
N PHE A 459 10.27 8.82 -14.99
CA PHE A 459 9.90 9.72 -13.92
C PHE A 459 9.24 10.94 -14.53
N LYS A 460 7.98 11.19 -14.21
CA LYS A 460 7.14 12.19 -14.87
C LYS A 460 6.71 13.28 -13.90
N ALA A 461 6.56 14.51 -14.42
CA ALA A 461 5.94 15.64 -13.74
C ALA A 461 4.75 16.15 -14.56
N LEU A 462 3.58 16.20 -13.94
CA LEU A 462 2.34 16.66 -14.55
C LEU A 462 1.88 17.97 -13.93
N ASP A 463 1.16 18.79 -14.71
CA ASP A 463 0.37 19.89 -14.19
C ASP A 463 -0.77 19.34 -13.31
N ALA A 464 -0.82 19.78 -12.05
CA ALA A 464 -1.76 19.27 -11.05
C ALA A 464 -3.24 19.53 -11.41
N LYS A 465 -3.54 20.56 -12.20
CA LYS A 465 -4.92 20.96 -12.55
C LYS A 465 -5.40 20.26 -13.82
N THR A 466 -4.50 19.97 -14.75
CA THR A 466 -4.88 19.55 -16.11
C THR A 466 -4.38 18.16 -16.48
N GLY A 467 -3.41 17.59 -15.73
CA GLY A 467 -2.74 16.35 -16.09
C GLY A 467 -1.76 16.47 -17.26
N ALA A 468 -1.51 17.68 -17.77
CA ALA A 468 -0.57 17.88 -18.88
C ALA A 468 0.85 17.48 -18.46
N LEU A 469 1.54 16.72 -19.33
CA LEU A 469 2.94 16.36 -19.12
C LEU A 469 3.83 17.61 -19.27
N LEU A 470 4.54 17.96 -18.19
CA LEU A 470 5.44 19.11 -18.14
C LEU A 470 6.92 18.72 -18.30
N TRP A 471 7.29 17.54 -17.80
CA TRP A 471 8.65 17.04 -17.83
C TRP A 471 8.67 15.52 -17.60
N GLN A 472 9.67 14.86 -18.16
CA GLN A 472 9.97 13.46 -17.88
C GLN A 472 11.44 13.15 -18.03
N PHE A 473 11.89 12.13 -17.29
CA PHE A 473 13.26 11.61 -17.35
C PHE A 473 13.23 10.08 -17.35
N LYS A 474 14.00 9.46 -18.25
CA LYS A 474 14.13 7.99 -18.32
C LYS A 474 15.24 7.54 -17.38
N THR A 475 14.91 6.75 -16.37
CA THR A 475 15.85 6.08 -15.47
C THR A 475 16.29 4.72 -16.01
N GLY A 476 17.24 4.07 -15.34
CA GLY A 476 17.79 2.77 -15.79
C GLY A 476 16.86 1.56 -15.57
N SER A 477 15.83 1.69 -14.72
CA SER A 477 14.88 0.62 -14.39
C SER A 477 13.48 1.20 -14.18
N GLY A 478 12.47 0.34 -14.10
CA GLY A 478 11.12 0.75 -13.74
C GLY A 478 11.06 1.41 -12.35
N ILE A 479 10.12 2.34 -12.19
CA ILE A 479 9.92 3.08 -10.95
C ILE A 479 8.64 2.60 -10.30
N ILE A 480 8.78 1.97 -9.13
CA ILE A 480 7.68 1.52 -8.29
C ILE A 480 7.75 2.15 -6.89
N SER A 481 8.72 3.02 -6.64
CA SER A 481 8.89 3.73 -5.36
C SER A 481 7.98 4.95 -5.25
N GLN A 482 8.03 5.57 -4.08
CA GLN A 482 7.31 6.81 -3.82
C GLN A 482 8.27 7.99 -3.94
N PRO A 483 7.98 9.00 -4.78
CA PRO A 483 8.77 10.22 -4.85
C PRO A 483 8.72 11.00 -3.52
N THR A 484 9.82 11.64 -3.19
CA THR A 484 9.94 12.54 -2.04
C THR A 484 10.53 13.86 -2.49
N THR A 485 10.10 14.98 -1.90
CA THR A 485 10.70 16.29 -2.11
C THR A 485 11.14 16.90 -0.79
N TYR A 486 12.26 17.61 -0.81
CA TYR A 486 12.86 18.20 0.37
C TYR A 486 13.61 19.50 0.03
N LYS A 487 13.85 20.30 1.05
CA LYS A 487 14.74 21.48 0.95
C LYS A 487 16.13 21.06 1.41
N ALA A 488 17.12 21.20 0.55
CA ALA A 488 18.50 20.85 0.84
C ALA A 488 19.25 21.98 1.59
N PRO A 489 20.46 21.72 2.11
CA PRO A 489 21.27 22.73 2.83
C PRO A 489 21.59 24.00 2.04
N ASP A 490 21.63 23.91 0.71
CA ASP A 490 21.81 25.06 -0.20
C ASP A 490 20.56 25.93 -0.36
N GLY A 491 19.46 25.54 0.31
CA GLY A 491 18.19 26.25 0.28
C GLY A 491 17.30 25.91 -0.90
N LYS A 492 17.74 25.09 -1.86
CA LYS A 492 16.97 24.69 -3.04
C LYS A 492 16.05 23.48 -2.74
N GLN A 493 14.97 23.39 -3.53
CA GLN A 493 14.09 22.24 -3.54
C GLN A 493 14.63 21.11 -4.42
N TYR A 494 14.65 19.92 -3.89
CA TYR A 494 15.03 18.67 -4.57
C TYR A 494 13.87 17.69 -4.62
N VAL A 495 13.87 16.82 -5.64
CA VAL A 495 12.95 15.70 -5.76
C VAL A 495 13.75 14.42 -5.92
N ALA A 496 13.43 13.40 -5.13
CA ALA A 496 14.12 12.11 -5.08
C ALA A 496 13.17 10.96 -5.39
N VAL A 497 13.65 9.95 -6.10
CA VAL A 497 12.91 8.73 -6.41
C VAL A 497 13.87 7.54 -6.53
N LEU A 498 13.44 6.35 -6.11
CA LEU A 498 14.18 5.10 -6.36
C LEU A 498 13.71 4.49 -7.69
N SER A 499 14.66 4.00 -8.46
CA SER A 499 14.44 3.26 -9.71
C SER A 499 14.91 1.82 -9.50
N GLY A 500 13.97 0.88 -9.57
CA GLY A 500 14.20 -0.55 -9.38
C GLY A 500 12.88 -1.29 -9.53
N VAL A 501 12.63 -1.89 -10.70
CA VAL A 501 11.39 -2.61 -11.00
C VAL A 501 11.29 -3.89 -10.19
N GLY A 502 10.09 -4.20 -9.73
CA GLY A 502 9.73 -5.38 -8.95
C GLY A 502 8.36 -5.19 -8.31
N GLY A 503 8.20 -5.69 -7.10
CA GLY A 503 6.89 -5.84 -6.49
C GLY A 503 6.05 -6.85 -7.26
N TRP A 504 4.80 -7.01 -6.91
CA TRP A 504 3.92 -7.97 -7.58
C TRP A 504 3.79 -7.71 -9.09
N ALA A 505 3.53 -6.46 -9.48
CA ALA A 505 3.40 -6.09 -10.88
C ALA A 505 4.70 -6.24 -11.70
N GLY A 506 5.86 -6.08 -11.06
CA GLY A 506 7.18 -6.20 -11.69
C GLY A 506 7.88 -7.54 -11.50
N ALA A 507 7.23 -8.53 -10.87
CA ALA A 507 7.81 -9.83 -10.53
C ALA A 507 8.37 -10.60 -11.74
N ILE A 508 7.77 -10.42 -12.92
CA ILE A 508 8.29 -11.03 -14.17
C ILE A 508 9.73 -10.57 -14.47
N VAL A 509 10.09 -9.34 -14.10
CA VAL A 509 11.44 -8.79 -14.30
C VAL A 509 12.34 -9.09 -13.11
N SER A 510 11.93 -8.73 -11.88
CA SER A 510 12.75 -8.91 -10.66
C SER A 510 12.97 -10.37 -10.29
N GLY A 511 11.98 -11.23 -10.57
CA GLY A 511 12.03 -12.68 -10.34
C GLY A 511 12.49 -13.48 -11.54
N GLN A 512 12.72 -12.84 -12.71
CA GLN A 512 13.09 -13.52 -13.98
C GLN A 512 12.11 -14.65 -14.33
N LEU A 513 10.80 -14.41 -14.16
CA LEU A 513 9.77 -15.42 -14.38
C LEU A 513 9.59 -15.71 -15.87
N ASP A 514 9.20 -16.94 -16.20
CA ASP A 514 8.94 -17.35 -17.57
C ASP A 514 7.66 -16.69 -18.11
N LYS A 515 7.78 -15.81 -19.10
CA LYS A 515 6.64 -15.12 -19.71
C LYS A 515 5.61 -16.04 -20.38
N ARG A 516 5.95 -17.32 -20.59
CA ARG A 516 5.03 -18.34 -21.14
C ARG A 516 4.09 -18.91 -20.08
N ASP A 517 4.48 -18.85 -18.81
CA ASP A 517 3.65 -19.27 -17.69
C ASP A 517 2.79 -18.09 -17.19
N GLY A 518 1.60 -17.95 -17.75
CA GLY A 518 0.66 -16.90 -17.40
C GLY A 518 0.07 -17.01 -15.98
N THR A 519 0.27 -18.15 -15.28
CA THR A 519 -0.18 -18.34 -13.89
C THR A 519 0.84 -17.87 -12.86
N SER A 520 2.10 -17.70 -13.25
CA SER A 520 3.15 -17.18 -12.38
C SER A 520 2.80 -15.83 -11.81
N ALA A 521 3.33 -15.54 -10.61
CA ALA A 521 3.01 -14.35 -9.80
C ALA A 521 1.48 -14.18 -9.61
N LEU A 522 0.79 -15.29 -9.29
CA LEU A 522 -0.66 -15.32 -9.09
C LEU A 522 -1.47 -14.76 -10.29
N GLY A 523 -0.98 -15.04 -11.50
CA GLY A 523 -1.62 -14.62 -12.75
C GLY A 523 -1.18 -13.26 -13.30
N PHE A 524 -0.34 -12.51 -12.59
CA PHE A 524 0.09 -11.19 -13.05
C PHE A 524 0.99 -11.26 -14.27
N VAL A 525 1.83 -12.30 -14.40
CA VAL A 525 2.70 -12.51 -15.58
C VAL A 525 1.89 -12.45 -16.87
N ASN A 526 0.66 -12.96 -16.88
CA ASN A 526 -0.18 -12.92 -18.09
C ASN A 526 -0.43 -11.50 -18.62
N ALA A 527 -0.60 -10.53 -17.72
CA ALA A 527 -0.80 -9.12 -18.08
C ALA A 527 0.50 -8.35 -18.36
N MET A 528 1.68 -8.90 -18.00
CA MET A 528 2.94 -8.17 -17.98
C MET A 528 4.03 -8.78 -18.87
N LYS A 529 3.65 -9.64 -19.84
CA LYS A 529 4.57 -10.42 -20.69
C LYS A 529 5.58 -9.58 -21.48
N ASP A 530 5.21 -8.35 -21.80
CA ASP A 530 6.00 -7.38 -22.57
C ASP A 530 6.82 -6.41 -21.70
N LEU A 531 6.66 -6.44 -20.37
CA LEU A 531 7.44 -5.58 -19.48
C LEU A 531 8.96 -5.81 -19.57
N PRO A 532 9.48 -7.06 -19.65
CA PRO A 532 10.91 -7.31 -19.82
C PRO A 532 11.52 -6.74 -21.10
N ASP A 533 10.69 -6.40 -22.09
CA ASP A 533 11.16 -5.85 -23.37
C ASP A 533 11.46 -4.33 -23.27
N VAL A 534 10.99 -3.64 -22.19
CA VAL A 534 11.08 -2.19 -22.02
C VAL A 534 11.79 -1.73 -20.76
N THR A 535 12.11 -2.66 -19.84
CA THR A 535 12.80 -2.36 -18.59
C THR A 535 13.66 -3.53 -18.12
N THR A 536 14.63 -3.25 -17.25
CA THR A 536 15.55 -4.24 -16.67
C THR A 536 15.61 -4.05 -15.16
N PRO A 537 16.05 -5.07 -14.38
CA PRO A 537 16.28 -4.91 -12.95
C PRO A 537 17.21 -3.73 -12.64
N GLY A 538 16.99 -3.06 -11.51
CA GLY A 538 17.79 -1.94 -11.05
C GLY A 538 17.65 -1.72 -9.55
N GLY A 539 18.36 -0.74 -9.03
CA GLY A 539 18.31 -0.35 -7.62
C GLY A 539 19.12 0.92 -7.40
N GLU A 540 18.60 2.05 -7.88
CA GLU A 540 19.32 3.31 -7.88
C GLU A 540 18.42 4.47 -7.45
N LEU A 541 18.97 5.33 -6.59
CA LEU A 541 18.38 6.61 -6.25
C LEU A 541 18.72 7.62 -7.35
N TYR A 542 17.70 8.36 -7.80
CA TYR A 542 17.85 9.55 -8.61
C TYR A 542 17.35 10.77 -7.83
N VAL A 543 18.14 11.84 -7.83
CA VAL A 543 17.79 13.10 -7.19
C VAL A 543 17.90 14.22 -8.20
N PHE A 544 16.88 15.05 -8.27
CA PHE A 544 16.74 16.13 -9.25
C PHE A 544 16.62 17.49 -8.56
N SER A 545 17.16 18.54 -9.21
CA SER A 545 17.01 19.93 -8.79
C SER A 545 16.96 20.85 -10.00
N LEU A 546 16.52 22.08 -9.77
CA LEU A 546 16.74 23.18 -10.73
C LEU A 546 18.23 23.52 -10.79
N PRO A 547 18.72 24.02 -11.94
CA PRO A 547 20.12 24.45 -12.12
C PRO A 547 20.61 25.46 -11.10
#